data_8c49952aa7426adc6e8281b61a102685
#
_entry.id   8c49952aa7426adc6e8281b61a102685
#
_cell.length_a   1.000
_cell.length_b   1.000
_cell.length_c   1.000
_cell.angle_alpha   90.00
_cell.angle_beta   90.00
_cell.angle_gamma   90.00
#
_symmetry.space_group_name_H-M   'P 1'
#
loop_
_entity.id
_entity.type
_entity.pdbx_description
1 polymer ?
#
loop_
_entity_poly.entity_id
_entity_poly.type
_entity_poly.pdbx_seq_one_letter_code
_entity_poly.pdbx_strand_id
1 'polypeptide(L)'
;VDATRTIAHIARRGFRSPVQKADAGGRHGFEGAGVIDKQWESAASAVADITDGSSLAVGGFGLSGNPIALIEALLAQGTKDLSVVSNNCGVDDWGLGVLLAAQRIRKMTSSYVGENKEFERQFLSGELELELTPQGTLAEKLRAGGSGIAAFFTQTGVGTQVAEGGLPRRYNADGSIAVASPVKDVRTFDVNGEPKEFVLEEAITTDFALVHAAAGDRHGNLVFNKAARNFNPLAAMAGRVCIAQVERLVEPGELDPDSIHLPGVFVHRIIEVGTDIPKRIERRTVSAPVAAEGA
;
A
#
# COMPACT_ATOMS: atom_id res chain seq x y z
N VAL A 1 -42.05 -10.75 -3.84
CA VAL A 1 -41.54 -9.52 -4.44
C VAL A 1 -40.60 -9.95 -5.57
N ASP A 2 -41.03 -9.71 -6.80
CA ASP A 2 -40.49 -10.27 -8.03
C ASP A 2 -39.12 -9.68 -8.35
N ALA A 3 -38.06 -10.50 -8.19
CA ALA A 3 -36.66 -10.14 -8.46
C ALA A 3 -36.39 -9.74 -9.90
N THR A 4 -37.27 -10.14 -10.83
CA THR A 4 -37.10 -9.87 -12.28
C THR A 4 -37.35 -8.41 -12.65
N ARG A 5 -38.13 -7.67 -11.84
CA ARG A 5 -38.39 -6.25 -12.07
C ARG A 5 -37.30 -5.30 -11.57
N THR A 6 -36.49 -5.74 -10.61
CA THR A 6 -35.42 -4.92 -10.00
C THR A 6 -34.20 -4.81 -10.95
N ILE A 7 -33.87 -5.89 -11.67
CA ILE A 7 -32.71 -5.91 -12.58
C ILE A 7 -32.94 -5.02 -13.81
N ALA A 8 -34.18 -4.92 -14.29
CA ALA A 8 -34.51 -4.07 -15.45
C ALA A 8 -34.44 -2.57 -15.17
N HIS A 9 -34.50 -2.14 -13.89
CA HIS A 9 -34.44 -0.73 -13.53
C HIS A 9 -33.03 -0.18 -13.37
N ILE A 10 -32.06 -1.04 -13.05
CA ILE A 10 -30.63 -0.67 -12.92
C ILE A 10 -29.98 -0.50 -14.30
N ALA A 11 -30.42 -1.28 -15.31
CA ALA A 11 -29.88 -1.19 -16.66
C ALA A 11 -30.26 0.07 -17.44
N ARG A 12 -31.20 0.90 -16.95
CA ARG A 12 -31.68 2.11 -17.66
C ARG A 12 -31.08 3.45 -17.18
N ARG A 13 -30.26 3.46 -16.14
CA ARG A 13 -29.47 4.66 -15.77
C ARG A 13 -28.07 4.53 -16.37
N GLY A 14 -28.01 4.77 -17.69
CA GLY A 14 -26.76 4.81 -18.42
C GLY A 14 -25.80 5.83 -17.82
N PHE A 15 -24.60 5.40 -17.49
CA PHE A 15 -23.43 6.23 -17.34
C PHE A 15 -23.26 7.05 -18.63
N ARG A 16 -23.62 8.32 -18.61
CA ARG A 16 -23.24 9.25 -19.68
C ARG A 16 -21.81 9.70 -19.41
N SER A 17 -20.86 9.01 -19.98
CA SER A 17 -19.53 9.55 -20.23
C SER A 17 -19.66 10.54 -21.42
N PRO A 18 -19.03 11.70 -21.40
CA PRO A 18 -18.98 12.57 -22.59
C PRO A 18 -17.98 11.98 -23.59
N VAL A 19 -18.43 10.99 -24.36
CA VAL A 19 -17.70 10.56 -25.56
C VAL A 19 -18.10 11.53 -26.67
N GLN A 20 -17.19 12.40 -27.08
CA GLN A 20 -17.29 13.16 -28.31
C GLN A 20 -17.48 12.18 -29.47
N LYS A 21 -18.54 12.38 -30.29
CA LYS A 21 -18.74 11.66 -31.54
C LYS A 21 -17.58 11.96 -32.46
N ALA A 22 -16.76 10.98 -32.74
CA ALA A 22 -15.85 10.99 -33.87
C ALA A 22 -16.57 10.41 -35.08
N ASP A 23 -16.46 11.11 -36.21
CA ASP A 23 -17.06 10.79 -37.50
C ASP A 23 -16.63 9.40 -38.01
N ALA A 24 -17.61 8.69 -38.57
CA ALA A 24 -17.38 7.43 -39.27
C ALA A 24 -16.79 7.73 -40.66
N GLY A 25 -15.51 7.47 -40.85
CA GLY A 25 -14.86 7.55 -42.16
C GLY A 25 -13.37 7.37 -42.09
N GLY A 26 -12.89 6.16 -42.38
CA GLY A 26 -11.47 5.90 -42.62
C GLY A 26 -10.94 4.70 -41.85
N ARG A 27 -10.62 3.64 -42.58
CA ARG A 27 -9.74 2.57 -42.09
C ARG A 27 -8.37 3.18 -41.80
N HIS A 28 -8.14 3.57 -40.58
CA HIS A 28 -6.79 3.87 -40.11
C HIS A 28 -6.28 2.62 -39.38
N GLY A 29 -5.20 2.07 -39.89
CA GLY A 29 -4.39 1.12 -39.18
C GLY A 29 -4.02 1.69 -37.81
N PHE A 30 -3.83 0.80 -36.84
CA PHE A 30 -3.29 1.15 -35.52
C PHE A 30 -1.82 1.60 -35.67
N GLU A 31 -1.62 2.76 -36.29
CA GLU A 31 -0.34 3.47 -36.26
C GLU A 31 -0.45 4.53 -35.17
N GLY A 32 0.29 4.34 -34.05
CA GLY A 32 0.60 5.40 -33.10
C GLY A 32 -0.33 5.54 -31.90
N ALA A 33 -0.77 4.47 -31.23
CA ALA A 33 -0.96 4.56 -29.80
C ALA A 33 0.43 4.82 -29.19
N GLY A 34 0.70 6.06 -28.73
CA GLY A 34 1.96 6.40 -28.10
C GLY A 34 2.28 5.34 -27.06
N VAL A 35 3.48 4.79 -27.11
CA VAL A 35 3.95 3.78 -26.14
C VAL A 35 3.79 4.42 -24.76
N ILE A 36 2.97 3.78 -23.91
CA ILE A 36 2.86 4.22 -22.51
C ILE A 36 4.21 3.98 -21.87
N ASP A 37 4.94 5.05 -21.58
CA ASP A 37 6.21 4.97 -20.87
C ASP A 37 6.06 5.64 -19.50
N LYS A 38 6.22 4.87 -18.45
CA LYS A 38 6.13 5.31 -17.06
C LYS A 38 7.49 5.45 -16.40
N GLN A 39 8.56 5.33 -17.17
CA GLN A 39 9.92 5.49 -16.66
C GLN A 39 10.18 6.94 -16.27
N TRP A 40 10.82 7.13 -15.12
CA TRP A 40 11.32 8.39 -14.61
C TRP A 40 12.83 8.32 -14.46
N GLU A 41 13.50 9.50 -14.57
CA GLU A 41 14.95 9.58 -14.58
C GLU A 41 15.61 9.25 -13.24
N SER A 42 14.91 9.58 -12.12
CA SER A 42 15.48 9.43 -10.78
C SER A 42 14.39 9.31 -9.70
N ALA A 43 14.80 8.83 -8.53
CA ALA A 43 13.95 8.83 -7.35
C ALA A 43 13.55 10.27 -6.96
N ALA A 44 14.47 11.22 -7.06
CA ALA A 44 14.22 12.62 -6.73
C ALA A 44 13.14 13.24 -7.62
N SER A 45 13.21 13.03 -8.94
CA SER A 45 12.19 13.52 -9.87
C SER A 45 10.84 12.82 -9.63
N ALA A 46 10.88 11.51 -9.35
CA ALA A 46 9.65 10.72 -9.16
C ALA A 46 8.85 11.10 -7.90
N VAL A 47 9.50 11.64 -6.86
CA VAL A 47 8.83 12.07 -5.60
C VAL A 47 8.61 13.59 -5.50
N ALA A 48 9.05 14.37 -6.49
CA ALA A 48 9.12 15.83 -6.41
C ALA A 48 7.80 16.55 -6.10
N ASP A 49 6.66 15.98 -6.46
CA ASP A 49 5.33 16.51 -6.21
C ASP A 49 4.67 16.00 -4.91
N ILE A 50 5.38 15.20 -4.11
CA ILE A 50 4.94 14.84 -2.76
C ILE A 50 5.17 16.04 -1.85
N THR A 51 4.08 16.71 -1.49
CA THR A 51 4.11 17.93 -0.66
C THR A 51 3.90 17.65 0.81
N ASP A 52 4.17 18.65 1.65
CA ASP A 52 3.86 18.59 3.08
C ASP A 52 2.39 18.22 3.31
N GLY A 53 2.15 17.36 4.29
CA GLY A 53 0.82 16.87 4.63
C GLY A 53 0.30 15.70 3.78
N SER A 54 1.00 15.28 2.72
CA SER A 54 0.60 14.16 1.87
C SER A 54 0.43 12.86 2.63
N SER A 55 -0.50 12.01 2.17
CA SER A 55 -0.68 10.64 2.65
C SER A 55 0.04 9.63 1.76
N LEU A 56 0.74 8.68 2.38
CA LEU A 56 1.57 7.68 1.70
C LEU A 56 1.19 6.26 2.12
N ALA A 57 0.99 5.35 1.17
CA ALA A 57 1.02 3.91 1.40
C ALA A 57 2.41 3.39 1.02
N VAL A 58 3.14 2.81 1.97
CA VAL A 58 4.50 2.35 1.74
C VAL A 58 4.60 0.84 1.89
N GLY A 59 5.08 0.18 0.83
CA GLY A 59 5.28 -1.26 0.81
C GLY A 59 6.41 -1.71 1.72
N GLY A 60 6.47 -3.01 1.96
CA GLY A 60 7.46 -3.64 2.83
C GLY A 60 6.85 -4.34 4.04
N PHE A 61 7.64 -5.23 4.62
CA PHE A 61 7.33 -5.96 5.86
C PHE A 61 8.63 -6.16 6.63
N GLY A 62 8.71 -5.63 7.85
CA GLY A 62 10.00 -5.49 8.51
C GLY A 62 10.93 -4.66 7.64
N LEU A 63 12.06 -5.24 7.25
CA LEU A 63 13.02 -4.61 6.32
C LEU A 63 12.96 -5.21 4.91
N SER A 64 12.04 -6.16 4.65
CA SER A 64 11.92 -6.82 3.35
C SER A 64 11.04 -6.02 2.39
N GLY A 65 11.58 -5.69 1.21
CA GLY A 65 10.83 -5.03 0.15
C GLY A 65 10.55 -3.53 0.39
N ASN A 66 11.34 -2.88 1.23
CA ASN A 66 11.20 -1.45 1.47
C ASN A 66 11.71 -0.64 0.26
N PRO A 67 11.00 0.40 -0.18
CA PRO A 67 11.42 1.25 -1.31
C PRO A 67 12.46 2.29 -0.87
N ILE A 68 13.67 1.85 -0.55
CA ILE A 68 14.72 2.65 0.11
C ILE A 68 15.11 3.88 -0.70
N ALA A 69 15.31 3.76 -2.01
CA ALA A 69 15.73 4.90 -2.83
C ALA A 69 14.66 6.00 -2.86
N LEU A 70 13.38 5.63 -2.89
CA LEU A 70 12.27 6.59 -2.83
C LEU A 70 12.15 7.24 -1.44
N ILE A 71 12.38 6.47 -0.37
CA ILE A 71 12.37 6.97 1.01
C ILE A 71 13.52 7.96 1.22
N GLU A 72 14.73 7.65 0.75
CA GLU A 72 15.90 8.53 0.84
C GLU A 72 15.72 9.81 0.03
N ALA A 73 15.15 9.71 -1.17
CA ALA A 73 14.83 10.88 -2.00
C ALA A 73 13.82 11.79 -1.32
N LEU A 74 12.79 11.23 -0.69
CA LEU A 74 11.80 11.99 0.06
C LEU A 74 12.41 12.65 1.32
N LEU A 75 13.33 11.95 2.01
CA LEU A 75 14.09 12.53 3.11
C LEU A 75 14.93 13.72 2.65
N ALA A 76 15.65 13.56 1.54
CA ALA A 76 16.48 14.62 0.96
C ALA A 76 15.67 15.84 0.49
N GLN A 77 14.46 15.61 -0.04
CA GLN A 77 13.51 16.67 -0.41
C GLN A 77 13.07 17.51 0.79
N GLY A 78 13.01 16.91 1.98
CA GLY A 78 12.65 17.59 3.21
C GLY A 78 11.17 17.70 3.49
N THR A 79 10.32 17.02 2.74
CA THR A 79 8.86 16.94 2.92
C THR A 79 8.51 16.48 4.33
N LYS A 80 7.51 17.09 4.95
CA LYS A 80 7.13 16.88 6.34
C LYS A 80 5.61 16.75 6.53
N ASP A 81 5.19 16.55 7.77
CA ASP A 81 3.78 16.38 8.16
C ASP A 81 3.09 15.20 7.45
N LEU A 82 3.86 14.20 7.05
CA LEU A 82 3.36 13.05 6.30
C LEU A 82 2.43 12.16 7.15
N SER A 83 1.37 11.65 6.52
CA SER A 83 0.53 10.58 7.06
C SER A 83 0.89 9.27 6.36
N VAL A 84 1.55 8.34 7.06
CA VAL A 84 2.09 7.13 6.44
C VAL A 84 1.31 5.90 6.88
N VAL A 85 0.99 5.05 5.91
CA VAL A 85 0.38 3.73 6.11
C VAL A 85 1.37 2.66 5.65
N SER A 86 1.81 1.81 6.56
CA SER A 86 2.72 0.69 6.28
C SER A 86 2.61 -0.37 7.38
N ASN A 87 3.06 -1.60 7.10
CA ASN A 87 3.03 -2.67 8.11
C ASN A 87 3.75 -2.29 9.40
N ASN A 88 4.90 -1.64 9.28
CA ASN A 88 5.74 -1.10 10.36
C ASN A 88 6.54 0.11 9.86
N CYS A 89 7.33 0.74 10.73
CA CYS A 89 8.10 1.94 10.38
C CYS A 89 9.61 1.68 10.28
N GLY A 90 10.01 0.54 9.69
CA GLY A 90 11.41 0.15 9.60
C GLY A 90 12.05 -0.06 10.98
N VAL A 91 13.32 0.32 11.10
CA VAL A 91 14.09 0.43 12.34
C VAL A 91 14.67 1.83 12.44
N ASP A 92 15.28 2.20 13.57
CA ASP A 92 15.72 3.58 13.85
C ASP A 92 16.50 4.26 12.69
N ASP A 93 17.36 3.50 12.01
CA ASP A 93 18.28 4.00 10.98
C ASP A 93 18.02 3.44 9.58
N TRP A 94 16.87 2.81 9.32
CA TRP A 94 16.57 2.19 8.04
C TRP A 94 15.07 2.13 7.72
N GLY A 95 14.77 2.19 6.42
CA GLY A 95 13.39 2.22 5.94
C GLY A 95 12.70 3.51 6.35
N LEU A 96 11.43 3.44 6.70
CA LEU A 96 10.66 4.60 7.16
C LEU A 96 11.21 5.22 8.46
N GLY A 97 12.04 4.47 9.21
CA GLY A 97 12.68 4.98 10.43
C GLY A 97 13.50 6.25 10.19
N VAL A 98 14.14 6.39 9.04
CA VAL A 98 14.93 7.60 8.74
C VAL A 98 14.03 8.85 8.57
N LEU A 99 12.82 8.70 8.03
CA LEU A 99 11.84 9.79 7.96
C LEU A 99 11.28 10.13 9.34
N LEU A 100 11.08 9.12 10.17
CA LEU A 100 10.59 9.29 11.53
C LEU A 100 11.63 10.00 12.41
N ALA A 101 12.89 9.55 12.37
CA ALA A 101 14.00 10.20 13.09
C ALA A 101 14.20 11.66 12.67
N ALA A 102 13.94 11.99 11.40
CA ALA A 102 13.97 13.35 10.90
C ALA A 102 12.66 14.13 11.16
N GLN A 103 11.72 13.59 11.94
CA GLN A 103 10.42 14.21 12.27
C GLN A 103 9.60 14.60 11.01
N ARG A 104 9.62 13.75 9.99
CA ARG A 104 8.87 13.97 8.74
C ARG A 104 7.46 13.37 8.78
N ILE A 105 7.20 12.43 9.70
CA ILE A 105 5.94 11.71 9.83
C ILE A 105 5.13 12.28 11.01
N ARG A 106 3.95 12.80 10.73
CA ARG A 106 2.98 13.28 11.72
C ARG A 106 2.07 12.17 12.24
N LYS A 107 1.68 11.27 11.35
CA LYS A 107 0.78 10.14 11.66
C LYS A 107 1.30 8.86 11.02
N MET A 108 1.28 7.79 11.81
CA MET A 108 1.55 6.45 11.35
C MET A 108 0.33 5.55 11.53
N THR A 109 -0.10 4.85 10.47
CA THR A 109 -1.06 3.75 10.56
C THR A 109 -0.31 2.46 10.26
N SER A 110 -0.19 1.58 11.27
CA SER A 110 0.60 0.36 11.16
C SER A 110 0.05 -0.77 12.03
N SER A 111 0.55 -1.98 11.80
CA SER A 111 0.18 -3.15 12.59
C SER A 111 1.19 -3.47 13.69
N TYR A 112 2.36 -2.83 13.67
CA TYR A 112 3.46 -3.18 14.54
C TYR A 112 4.42 -2.01 14.71
N VAL A 113 4.83 -1.71 15.96
CA VAL A 113 5.83 -0.66 16.26
C VAL A 113 7.24 -1.18 15.97
N GLY A 114 7.50 -2.45 16.31
CA GLY A 114 8.75 -3.13 16.02
C GLY A 114 9.89 -2.77 16.95
N GLU A 115 11.11 -2.98 16.45
CA GLU A 115 12.37 -2.65 17.13
C GLU A 115 12.83 -1.22 16.80
N ASN A 116 11.89 -0.28 16.60
CA ASN A 116 12.15 1.12 16.33
C ASN A 116 11.93 1.92 17.60
N LYS A 117 13.01 2.27 18.29
CA LYS A 117 12.97 2.99 19.57
C LYS A 117 12.50 4.43 19.41
N GLU A 118 12.83 5.06 18.28
CA GLU A 118 12.38 6.42 18.00
C GLU A 118 10.87 6.44 17.73
N PHE A 119 10.31 5.39 17.11
CA PHE A 119 8.87 5.25 16.94
C PHE A 119 8.17 5.16 18.31
N GLU A 120 8.66 4.30 19.20
CA GLU A 120 8.13 4.17 20.55
C GLU A 120 8.23 5.51 21.32
N ARG A 121 9.38 6.17 21.27
CA ARG A 121 9.62 7.45 21.95
C ARG A 121 8.64 8.53 21.49
N GLN A 122 8.54 8.76 20.17
CA GLN A 122 7.67 9.80 19.60
C GLN A 122 6.19 9.54 19.89
N PHE A 123 5.78 8.27 19.87
CA PHE A 123 4.40 7.91 20.22
C PHE A 123 4.10 8.19 21.69
N LEU A 124 4.96 7.74 22.61
CA LEU A 124 4.77 7.91 24.05
C LEU A 124 4.89 9.38 24.50
N SER A 125 5.69 10.19 23.82
CA SER A 125 5.81 11.64 24.09
C SER A 125 4.68 12.47 23.48
N GLY A 126 3.82 11.87 22.62
CA GLY A 126 2.72 12.56 21.94
C GLY A 126 3.13 13.35 20.69
N GLU A 127 4.39 13.23 20.26
CA GLU A 127 4.90 13.85 19.03
C GLU A 127 4.31 13.20 17.78
N LEU A 128 4.04 11.87 17.83
CA LEU A 128 3.50 11.08 16.73
C LEU A 128 2.08 10.60 17.04
N GLU A 129 1.18 10.76 16.08
CA GLU A 129 -0.10 10.05 16.11
C GLU A 129 0.07 8.63 15.54
N LEU A 130 -0.38 7.62 16.29
CA LEU A 130 -0.31 6.21 15.89
C LEU A 130 -1.70 5.58 15.86
N GLU A 131 -2.06 5.00 14.72
CA GLU A 131 -3.22 4.14 14.59
C GLU A 131 -2.76 2.69 14.43
N LEU A 132 -2.83 1.92 15.54
CA LEU A 132 -2.57 0.48 15.49
C LEU A 132 -3.78 -0.24 14.91
N THR A 133 -3.54 -0.96 13.82
CA THR A 133 -4.55 -1.74 13.09
C THR A 133 -4.09 -3.19 13.00
N PRO A 134 -4.94 -4.18 13.33
CA PRO A 134 -4.57 -5.59 13.15
C PRO A 134 -4.05 -5.85 11.73
N GLN A 135 -2.98 -6.62 11.60
CA GLN A 135 -2.22 -6.74 10.34
C GLN A 135 -3.07 -7.19 9.14
N GLY A 136 -3.90 -8.23 9.33
CA GLY A 136 -4.79 -8.69 8.28
C GLY A 136 -5.83 -7.63 7.90
N THR A 137 -6.34 -6.88 8.90
CA THR A 137 -7.25 -5.75 8.66
C THR A 137 -6.55 -4.63 7.89
N LEU A 138 -5.32 -4.29 8.24
CA LEU A 138 -4.53 -3.28 7.52
C LEU A 138 -4.34 -3.66 6.04
N ALA A 139 -3.98 -4.93 5.79
CA ALA A 139 -3.84 -5.47 4.44
C ALA A 139 -5.16 -5.36 3.66
N GLU A 140 -6.27 -5.75 4.27
CA GLU A 140 -7.59 -5.70 3.63
C GLU A 140 -8.10 -4.27 3.42
N LYS A 141 -7.81 -3.32 4.34
CA LYS A 141 -8.13 -1.90 4.16
C LYS A 141 -7.43 -1.31 2.93
N LEU A 142 -6.15 -1.63 2.71
CA LEU A 142 -5.40 -1.21 1.52
C LEU A 142 -5.95 -1.87 0.25
N ARG A 143 -6.23 -3.19 0.29
CA ARG A 143 -6.84 -3.90 -0.83
C ARG A 143 -8.19 -3.32 -1.20
N ALA A 144 -9.05 -3.10 -0.22
CA ALA A 144 -10.39 -2.52 -0.41
C ALA A 144 -10.29 -1.14 -1.08
N GLY A 145 -9.42 -0.25 -0.58
CA GLY A 145 -9.20 1.07 -1.16
C GLY A 145 -8.77 0.99 -2.62
N GLY A 146 -7.79 0.15 -2.94
CA GLY A 146 -7.32 -0.06 -4.31
C GLY A 146 -8.33 -0.74 -5.24
N SER A 147 -9.34 -1.41 -4.68
CA SER A 147 -10.41 -2.08 -5.43
C SER A 147 -11.71 -1.27 -5.52
N GLY A 148 -11.73 -0.04 -5.01
CA GLY A 148 -12.92 0.80 -4.99
C GLY A 148 -14.02 0.34 -4.02
N ILE A 149 -13.65 -0.45 -3.00
CA ILE A 149 -14.53 -0.91 -1.93
C ILE A 149 -14.41 0.09 -0.79
N ALA A 150 -15.52 0.72 -0.39
CA ALA A 150 -15.51 1.78 0.61
C ALA A 150 -15.26 1.29 2.03
N ALA A 151 -15.78 0.10 2.38
CA ALA A 151 -15.71 -0.50 3.69
C ALA A 151 -16.02 -2.00 3.60
N PHE A 152 -15.64 -2.74 4.63
CA PHE A 152 -15.94 -4.18 4.77
C PHE A 152 -16.17 -4.57 6.22
N PHE A 153 -16.75 -5.74 6.44
CA PHE A 153 -16.93 -6.32 7.76
C PHE A 153 -15.94 -7.45 7.99
N THR A 154 -15.32 -7.48 9.18
CA THR A 154 -14.36 -8.53 9.58
C THR A 154 -14.63 -8.99 11.00
N GLN A 155 -14.35 -10.26 11.31
CA GLN A 155 -14.42 -10.78 12.68
C GLN A 155 -13.22 -10.32 13.53
N THR A 156 -12.13 -9.89 12.90
CA THR A 156 -10.92 -9.44 13.59
C THR A 156 -11.21 -8.21 14.44
N GLY A 157 -10.98 -8.31 15.74
CA GLY A 157 -11.16 -7.22 16.68
C GLY A 157 -12.50 -7.19 17.39
N VAL A 158 -13.45 -8.06 17.06
CA VAL A 158 -14.71 -8.21 17.82
C VAL A 158 -14.41 -8.54 19.29
N GLY A 159 -15.09 -7.87 20.23
CA GLY A 159 -14.91 -8.04 21.67
C GLY A 159 -13.56 -7.55 22.21
N THR A 160 -12.89 -6.66 21.48
CA THR A 160 -11.65 -6.02 21.90
C THR A 160 -11.72 -4.50 21.75
N GLN A 161 -10.75 -3.79 22.33
CA GLN A 161 -10.63 -2.33 22.16
C GLN A 161 -10.53 -1.87 20.70
N VAL A 162 -10.21 -2.76 19.76
CA VAL A 162 -10.24 -2.44 18.33
C VAL A 162 -11.66 -2.09 17.88
N ALA A 163 -12.66 -2.79 18.39
CA ALA A 163 -14.07 -2.50 18.13
C ALA A 163 -14.65 -1.49 19.13
N GLU A 164 -14.32 -1.65 20.41
CA GLU A 164 -14.90 -0.89 21.52
C GLU A 164 -14.35 0.55 21.62
N GLY A 165 -13.25 0.84 20.91
CA GLY A 165 -12.60 2.14 20.98
C GLY A 165 -11.74 2.33 22.23
N GLY A 166 -11.21 3.55 22.40
CA GLY A 166 -10.40 3.91 23.56
C GLY A 166 -8.92 3.57 23.43
N LEU A 167 -8.46 2.94 22.35
CA LEU A 167 -7.02 2.74 22.10
C LEU A 167 -6.34 4.11 21.95
N PRO A 168 -5.24 4.39 22.69
CA PRO A 168 -4.50 5.61 22.51
C PRO A 168 -3.98 5.76 21.09
N ARG A 169 -4.29 6.88 20.44
CA ARG A 169 -3.70 7.26 19.14
C ARG A 169 -2.66 8.36 19.29
N ARG A 170 -2.80 9.22 20.31
CA ARG A 170 -1.83 10.23 20.66
C ARG A 170 -1.92 10.56 22.14
N TYR A 171 -0.78 10.82 22.78
CA TYR A 171 -0.70 11.26 24.15
C TYR A 171 -0.49 12.77 24.26
N ASN A 172 -0.85 13.35 25.39
CA ASN A 172 -0.40 14.66 25.84
C ASN A 172 0.97 14.54 26.52
N ALA A 173 1.63 15.66 26.73
CA ALA A 173 2.93 15.70 27.41
C ALA A 173 2.89 15.16 28.85
N ASP A 174 1.73 15.16 29.50
CA ASP A 174 1.52 14.62 30.84
C ASP A 174 1.18 13.10 30.85
N GLY A 175 1.21 12.46 29.71
CA GLY A 175 0.91 11.03 29.53
C GLY A 175 -0.59 10.71 29.46
N SER A 176 -1.47 11.69 29.57
CA SER A 176 -2.90 11.48 29.34
C SER A 176 -3.21 11.27 27.84
N ILE A 177 -4.31 10.59 27.53
CA ILE A 177 -4.71 10.35 26.13
C ILE A 177 -5.25 11.63 25.51
N ALA A 178 -4.59 12.14 24.48
CA ALA A 178 -5.04 13.29 23.69
C ALA A 178 -6.03 12.89 22.61
N VAL A 179 -5.78 11.74 21.95
CA VAL A 179 -6.65 11.19 20.89
C VAL A 179 -6.79 9.70 21.13
N ALA A 180 -8.03 9.23 21.20
CA ALA A 180 -8.36 7.81 21.30
C ALA A 180 -9.02 7.30 20.03
N SER A 181 -8.97 5.98 19.78
CA SER A 181 -9.72 5.35 18.70
C SER A 181 -11.23 5.45 18.95
N PRO A 182 -12.06 5.69 17.92
CA PRO A 182 -13.52 5.68 18.06
C PRO A 182 -14.03 4.27 18.25
N VAL A 183 -15.25 4.16 18.78
CA VAL A 183 -16.06 2.94 18.72
C VAL A 183 -16.40 2.66 17.26
N LYS A 184 -16.33 1.39 16.84
CA LYS A 184 -16.67 0.97 15.50
C LYS A 184 -18.07 0.30 15.47
N ASP A 185 -18.71 0.35 14.31
CA ASP A 185 -19.97 -0.34 14.08
C ASP A 185 -19.74 -1.86 14.10
N VAL A 186 -20.54 -2.58 14.88
CA VAL A 186 -20.52 -4.04 14.96
C VAL A 186 -21.88 -4.56 14.51
N ARG A 187 -21.89 -5.52 13.59
CA ARG A 187 -23.10 -6.14 13.07
C ARG A 187 -23.01 -7.66 13.14
N THR A 188 -24.16 -8.27 13.40
CA THR A 188 -24.32 -9.71 13.37
C THR A 188 -24.78 -10.16 11.99
N PHE A 189 -24.10 -11.15 11.44
CA PHE A 189 -24.45 -11.83 10.19
C PHE A 189 -24.65 -13.32 10.47
N ASP A 190 -25.57 -13.95 9.74
CA ASP A 190 -25.65 -15.40 9.72
C ASP A 190 -24.51 -15.97 8.87
N VAL A 191 -23.70 -16.83 9.46
CA VAL A 191 -22.63 -17.54 8.79
C VAL A 191 -22.82 -19.03 8.97
N ASN A 192 -23.33 -19.70 7.96
CA ASN A 192 -23.64 -21.13 7.96
C ASN A 192 -24.65 -21.54 9.06
N GLY A 193 -25.66 -20.71 9.28
CA GLY A 193 -26.72 -20.97 10.30
C GLY A 193 -26.32 -20.54 11.72
N GLU A 194 -25.18 -19.90 11.90
CA GLU A 194 -24.70 -19.36 13.16
C GLU A 194 -24.62 -17.84 13.14
N PRO A 195 -25.19 -17.11 14.11
CA PRO A 195 -24.99 -15.67 14.22
C PRO A 195 -23.57 -15.35 14.66
N LYS A 196 -22.84 -14.54 13.86
CA LYS A 196 -21.47 -14.09 14.16
C LYS A 196 -21.37 -12.59 14.04
N GLU A 197 -20.64 -11.98 14.95
CA GLU A 197 -20.39 -10.54 14.95
C GLU A 197 -19.19 -10.17 14.08
N PHE A 198 -19.28 -8.99 13.46
CA PHE A 198 -18.26 -8.43 12.59
C PHE A 198 -18.13 -6.94 12.84
N VAL A 199 -16.90 -6.44 12.82
CA VAL A 199 -16.55 -5.01 12.91
C VAL A 199 -16.51 -4.40 11.53
N LEU A 200 -17.10 -3.22 11.38
CA LEU A 200 -16.95 -2.40 10.17
C LEU A 200 -15.57 -1.76 10.13
N GLU A 201 -14.86 -1.94 9.03
CA GLU A 201 -13.59 -1.30 8.73
C GLU A 201 -13.67 -0.50 7.43
N GLU A 202 -13.32 0.78 7.51
CA GLU A 202 -13.24 1.64 6.33
C GLU A 202 -11.97 1.34 5.52
N ALA A 203 -12.08 1.44 4.20
CA ALA A 203 -10.94 1.27 3.31
C ALA A 203 -9.90 2.39 3.48
N ILE A 204 -8.65 2.11 3.08
CA ILE A 204 -7.57 3.10 3.05
C ILE A 204 -7.20 3.39 1.61
N THR A 205 -7.24 4.69 1.25
CA THR A 205 -6.62 5.25 0.05
C THR A 205 -5.65 6.35 0.46
N THR A 206 -4.60 6.55 -0.33
CA THR A 206 -3.57 7.57 -0.06
C THR A 206 -3.29 8.40 -1.31
N ASP A 207 -2.69 9.57 -1.15
CA ASP A 207 -2.28 10.41 -2.28
C ASP A 207 -1.21 9.73 -3.12
N PHE A 208 -0.24 9.10 -2.46
CA PHE A 208 0.84 8.38 -3.11
C PHE A 208 1.04 6.99 -2.53
N ALA A 209 1.64 6.11 -3.34
CA ALA A 209 2.20 4.85 -2.87
C ALA A 209 3.67 4.75 -3.27
N LEU A 210 4.52 4.24 -2.37
CA LEU A 210 5.92 3.96 -2.63
C LEU A 210 6.15 2.45 -2.50
N VAL A 211 6.62 1.79 -3.56
CA VAL A 211 6.79 0.33 -3.57
C VAL A 211 8.11 -0.10 -4.19
N HIS A 212 8.56 -1.32 -3.83
CA HIS A 212 9.78 -1.93 -4.35
C HIS A 212 9.47 -3.26 -5.01
N ALA A 213 9.92 -3.44 -6.27
CA ALA A 213 9.82 -4.72 -6.98
C ALA A 213 11.18 -5.18 -7.51
N ALA A 214 11.31 -6.48 -7.79
CA ALA A 214 12.53 -7.06 -8.35
C ALA A 214 12.68 -6.75 -9.85
N ALA A 215 11.57 -6.68 -10.55
CA ALA A 215 11.54 -6.29 -11.96
C ALA A 215 10.24 -5.55 -12.28
N GLY A 216 10.32 -4.69 -13.27
CA GLY A 216 9.16 -4.03 -13.86
C GLY A 216 9.40 -3.72 -15.33
N ASP A 217 8.34 -3.50 -16.07
CA ASP A 217 8.43 -3.01 -17.45
C ASP A 217 8.00 -1.55 -17.55
N ARG A 218 8.25 -0.92 -18.71
CA ARG A 218 7.88 0.49 -18.94
C ARG A 218 6.37 0.77 -18.89
N HIS A 219 5.53 -0.28 -19.02
CA HIS A 219 4.10 -0.18 -18.81
C HIS A 219 3.70 -0.22 -17.33
N GLY A 220 4.66 -0.50 -16.42
CA GLY A 220 4.45 -0.53 -14.97
C GLY A 220 4.02 -1.88 -14.43
N ASN A 221 4.08 -2.97 -15.22
CA ASN A 221 3.88 -4.31 -14.69
C ASN A 221 5.02 -4.68 -13.73
N LEU A 222 4.71 -5.27 -12.57
CA LEU A 222 5.71 -5.55 -11.54
C LEU A 222 5.78 -7.03 -11.16
N VAL A 223 7.02 -7.50 -10.95
CA VAL A 223 7.34 -8.81 -10.39
C VAL A 223 8.13 -8.63 -9.10
N PHE A 224 7.63 -9.16 -8.00
CA PHE A 224 8.27 -9.11 -6.68
C PHE A 224 9.08 -10.36 -6.41
N ASN A 225 10.13 -10.24 -5.60
CA ASN A 225 10.98 -11.37 -5.25
C ASN A 225 10.55 -12.00 -3.92
N LYS A 226 10.01 -13.23 -3.96
CA LYS A 226 9.69 -14.03 -2.77
C LYS A 226 8.88 -13.22 -1.74
N ALA A 227 9.32 -13.21 -0.47
CA ALA A 227 8.66 -12.50 0.63
C ALA A 227 8.64 -10.97 0.50
N ALA A 228 9.45 -10.37 -0.36
CA ALA A 228 9.38 -8.94 -0.66
C ALA A 228 8.09 -8.52 -1.40
N ARG A 229 7.29 -9.49 -1.88
CA ARG A 229 5.94 -9.21 -2.39
C ARG A 229 5.05 -8.59 -1.31
N ASN A 230 5.01 -9.17 -0.11
CA ASN A 230 4.29 -8.72 1.11
C ASN A 230 3.22 -7.63 0.89
N PHE A 231 3.35 -6.45 1.52
CA PHE A 231 2.40 -5.34 1.40
C PHE A 231 2.56 -4.51 0.11
N ASN A 232 3.61 -4.73 -0.69
CA ASN A 232 3.90 -3.91 -1.87
C ASN A 232 2.74 -3.82 -2.87
N PRO A 233 2.09 -4.93 -3.31
CA PRO A 233 0.95 -4.84 -4.23
C PRO A 233 -0.22 -4.06 -3.63
N LEU A 234 -0.51 -4.26 -2.36
CA LEU A 234 -1.65 -3.63 -1.68
C LEU A 234 -1.42 -2.13 -1.51
N ALA A 235 -0.21 -1.73 -1.12
CA ALA A 235 0.19 -0.33 -1.04
C ALA A 235 0.08 0.35 -2.43
N ALA A 236 0.60 -0.31 -3.48
CA ALA A 236 0.53 0.20 -4.85
C ALA A 236 -0.90 0.48 -5.30
N MET A 237 -1.83 -0.45 -4.98
CA MET A 237 -3.24 -0.32 -5.35
C MET A 237 -3.94 0.82 -4.58
N ALA A 238 -3.56 1.07 -3.34
CA ALA A 238 -4.20 2.05 -2.47
C ALA A 238 -3.80 3.50 -2.78
N GLY A 239 -2.65 3.73 -3.41
CA GLY A 239 -2.17 5.08 -3.76
C GLY A 239 -2.80 5.63 -5.03
N ARG A 240 -3.27 6.88 -4.99
CA ARG A 240 -3.75 7.59 -6.18
C ARG A 240 -2.63 7.74 -7.23
N VAL A 241 -1.40 7.96 -6.79
CA VAL A 241 -0.19 7.95 -7.61
C VAL A 241 0.78 6.92 -7.04
N CYS A 242 0.96 5.80 -7.72
CA CYS A 242 1.92 4.78 -7.31
C CYS A 242 3.27 5.02 -8.01
N ILE A 243 4.34 5.07 -7.21
CA ILE A 243 5.74 5.20 -7.62
C ILE A 243 6.45 3.90 -7.25
N ALA A 244 6.96 3.20 -8.25
CA ALA A 244 7.67 1.94 -8.06
C ALA A 244 9.17 2.12 -8.33
N GLN A 245 10.02 1.71 -7.38
CA GLN A 245 11.42 1.42 -7.68
C GLN A 245 11.57 -0.05 -8.04
N VAL A 246 12.32 -0.34 -9.09
CA VAL A 246 12.62 -1.71 -9.53
C VAL A 246 14.12 -1.96 -9.60
N GLU A 247 14.53 -3.19 -9.28
CA GLU A 247 15.93 -3.57 -9.40
C GLU A 247 16.35 -3.73 -10.87
N ARG A 248 15.41 -4.10 -11.72
CA ARG A 248 15.61 -4.27 -13.17
C ARG A 248 14.39 -3.75 -13.92
N LEU A 249 14.62 -2.81 -14.83
CA LEU A 249 13.61 -2.34 -15.77
C LEU A 249 13.81 -3.08 -17.12
N VAL A 250 12.73 -3.56 -17.70
CA VAL A 250 12.74 -4.31 -18.96
C VAL A 250 11.77 -3.69 -19.96
N GLU A 251 11.88 -4.10 -21.21
CA GLU A 251 10.94 -3.68 -22.25
C GLU A 251 9.59 -4.41 -22.11
N PRO A 252 8.48 -3.78 -22.52
CA PRO A 252 7.18 -4.42 -22.55
C PRO A 252 7.20 -5.72 -23.38
N GLY A 253 6.68 -6.80 -22.79
CA GLY A 253 6.67 -8.13 -23.38
C GLY A 253 7.84 -9.04 -22.97
N GLU A 254 8.85 -8.53 -22.26
CA GLU A 254 9.93 -9.36 -21.72
C GLU A 254 9.56 -10.05 -20.39
N LEU A 255 8.60 -9.50 -19.65
CA LEU A 255 8.04 -10.19 -18.47
C LEU A 255 7.07 -11.27 -18.93
N ASP A 256 7.19 -12.48 -18.36
CA ASP A 256 6.20 -13.51 -18.51
C ASP A 256 4.85 -13.03 -17.94
N PRO A 257 3.79 -12.94 -18.76
CA PRO A 257 2.48 -12.44 -18.32
C PRO A 257 1.88 -13.23 -17.16
N ASP A 258 2.15 -14.54 -17.06
CA ASP A 258 1.67 -15.38 -15.97
C ASP A 258 2.43 -15.15 -14.65
N SER A 259 3.59 -14.51 -14.72
CA SER A 259 4.44 -14.15 -13.56
C SER A 259 4.25 -12.72 -13.08
N ILE A 260 3.41 -11.91 -13.72
CA ILE A 260 3.12 -10.54 -13.28
C ILE A 260 2.31 -10.58 -11.99
N HIS A 261 2.89 -10.04 -10.93
CA HIS A 261 2.25 -9.99 -9.60
C HIS A 261 1.35 -8.77 -9.41
N LEU A 262 1.64 -7.68 -10.09
CA LEU A 262 0.86 -6.44 -10.08
C LEU A 262 0.78 -5.88 -11.49
N PRO A 263 -0.43 -5.77 -12.06
CA PRO A 263 -0.64 -5.15 -13.37
C PRO A 263 -0.27 -3.66 -13.37
N GLY A 264 0.28 -3.21 -14.49
CA GLY A 264 0.76 -1.83 -14.66
C GLY A 264 -0.31 -0.77 -14.48
N VAL A 265 -1.59 -1.09 -14.57
CA VAL A 265 -2.70 -0.14 -14.36
C VAL A 265 -2.63 0.57 -13.00
N PHE A 266 -2.02 -0.05 -12.00
CA PHE A 266 -1.85 0.51 -10.66
C PHE A 266 -0.57 1.33 -10.49
N VAL A 267 0.37 1.29 -11.45
CA VAL A 267 1.67 1.96 -11.37
C VAL A 267 1.68 3.18 -12.28
N HIS A 268 2.08 4.33 -11.75
CA HIS A 268 2.10 5.61 -12.47
C HIS A 268 3.51 6.05 -12.85
N ARG A 269 4.49 5.72 -12.01
CA ARG A 269 5.90 6.07 -12.20
C ARG A 269 6.77 4.87 -11.84
N ILE A 270 7.82 4.67 -12.61
CA ILE A 270 8.78 3.59 -12.38
C ILE A 270 10.20 4.14 -12.52
N ILE A 271 11.07 3.77 -11.59
CA ILE A 271 12.51 4.07 -11.63
C ILE A 271 13.31 2.78 -11.51
N GLU A 272 14.40 2.69 -12.23
CA GLU A 272 15.38 1.62 -12.07
C GLU A 272 16.43 2.02 -11.03
N VAL A 273 16.70 1.12 -10.07
CA VAL A 273 17.66 1.35 -8.99
C VAL A 273 18.83 0.36 -9.01
N GLY A 274 18.79 -0.64 -9.88
CA GLY A 274 19.80 -1.69 -9.98
C GLY A 274 19.65 -2.78 -8.91
N THR A 275 20.34 -3.89 -9.15
CA THR A 275 20.33 -5.07 -8.24
C THR A 275 21.18 -4.85 -7.00
N ASP A 276 22.12 -3.91 -7.04
CA ASP A 276 23.09 -3.63 -5.96
C ASP A 276 22.53 -2.68 -4.90
N ILE A 277 21.26 -2.26 -5.05
CA ILE A 277 20.61 -1.43 -4.03
C ILE A 277 20.72 -2.10 -2.65
N PRO A 278 21.13 -1.37 -1.60
CA PRO A 278 21.28 -1.94 -0.28
C PRO A 278 20.00 -2.58 0.24
N LYS A 279 20.12 -3.79 0.79
CA LYS A 279 19.02 -4.56 1.39
C LYS A 279 19.48 -5.03 2.77
N ARG A 280 18.87 -4.49 3.80
CA ARG A 280 19.20 -4.81 5.18
C ARG A 280 18.19 -5.81 5.73
N ILE A 281 18.33 -7.08 5.32
CA ILE A 281 17.40 -8.15 5.72
C ILE A 281 18.20 -9.44 5.97
N GLU A 282 17.81 -10.21 6.99
CA GLU A 282 18.29 -11.55 7.18
C GLU A 282 17.75 -12.48 6.10
N ARG A 283 18.64 -13.11 5.35
CA ARG A 283 18.28 -14.10 4.33
C ARG A 283 18.34 -15.48 4.94
N ARG A 284 17.18 -16.02 5.30
CA ARG A 284 17.04 -17.43 5.70
C ARG A 284 16.27 -18.17 4.62
N THR A 285 16.94 -19.04 3.88
CA THR A 285 16.31 -19.89 2.87
C THR A 285 16.42 -21.34 3.35
N VAL A 286 15.30 -22.01 3.45
CA VAL A 286 15.30 -23.48 3.65
C VAL A 286 15.70 -24.11 2.34
N SER A 287 16.85 -24.79 2.31
CA SER A 287 17.29 -25.59 1.18
C SER A 287 16.36 -26.79 1.01
N ALA A 288 16.08 -27.17 -0.25
CA ALA A 288 15.42 -28.45 -0.50
C ALA A 288 16.25 -29.58 0.14
N PRO A 289 15.61 -30.62 0.72
CA PRO A 289 16.33 -31.79 1.20
C PRO A 289 17.20 -32.32 0.07
N VAL A 290 18.50 -32.53 0.37
CA VAL A 290 19.36 -33.24 -0.57
C VAL A 290 18.78 -34.64 -0.71
N ALA A 291 18.38 -35.00 -1.94
CA ALA A 291 17.96 -36.38 -2.19
C ALA A 291 19.06 -37.32 -1.71
N ALA A 292 18.73 -38.23 -0.80
CA ALA A 292 19.68 -39.23 -0.38
C ALA A 292 20.13 -40.00 -1.64
N GLU A 293 21.38 -39.85 -2.01
CA GLU A 293 21.98 -40.69 -3.06
C GLU A 293 21.91 -42.12 -2.60
N GLY A 294 21.09 -42.91 -3.26
CA GLY A 294 21.10 -44.34 -3.39
C GLY A 294 21.31 -45.18 -2.11
N ALA A 295 20.21 -45.73 -1.58
CA ALA A 295 20.27 -46.99 -0.90
C ALA A 295 19.84 -48.13 -1.87
#